data_07d5cadead3633cc5e259533e78ffa33
#
_entry.id   07d5cadead3633cc5e259533e78ffa33
#
_cell.length_a   1.000
_cell.length_b   1.000
_cell.length_c   1.000
_cell.angle_alpha   90.00
_cell.angle_beta   90.00
_cell.angle_gamma   90.00
#
_symmetry.space_group_name_H-M   'P 1'
#
loop_
_entity.id
_entity.type
_entity.pdbx_description
1 polymer ?
#
loop_
_entity_poly.entity_id
_entity_poly.type
_entity_poly.pdbx_seq_one_letter_code
_entity_poly.pdbx_strand_id
1 'polypeptide(L)'
;MAGRIAISLGLAAVLPVLAHAQQMAPLPPDCDIRGPRTITVAHHRGNQPASLAFLPLNVGAGAGPFSFLSEAFPDAIARRIGSAVPRIYVPGRRAIRRRSPASAAEARALTRQLGVGYLLDGSVTGSSKETRVSLTLYDGFSGKDVWRRTFIYDSSGVLPLEQAASIEIARRIAGSLTAAEGDRLRRVPTAHHAAYEWAVRGDASTDDPARASDAYRRAVGYDRSFAEGYARLALADATQLENGGETRENVLALQKELPAAAARAIALDQSSALAWLAEARARTMSGGPRPGWGEAFERAIALDGTDPLVLREYGRALAQAGQEDRAMAILQRAATVDPGRGELFLTLGELALNQHRDADACALLNQAIENDALLAPAWALRAEVRARHDDLRYAWADAETAARLGNTLLGESAAAMVDLTARDTTRALERLQDLWQEVKARGTVGVREGHALAVALLAARERSRALDVLEAVRPLGPWYAATLRDSSFDSVRNEPRFKRLALAQAGS
;
A
#
# COMPACT_ATOMS: atom_id res chain seq x y z
N MET A 1 -19.12 57.50 -0.05
CA MET A 1 -19.79 56.18 0.11
C MET A 1 -18.97 55.13 -0.58
N ALA A 2 -18.16 54.41 0.17
CA ALA A 2 -17.29 53.37 -0.34
C ALA A 2 -17.72 52.03 0.28
N GLY A 3 -18.31 51.16 -0.54
CA GLY A 3 -18.76 49.84 -0.15
C GLY A 3 -17.57 48.87 -0.11
N ARG A 4 -17.27 48.33 1.06
CA ARG A 4 -16.32 47.24 1.25
C ARG A 4 -17.06 45.92 0.94
N ILE A 5 -16.61 45.21 -0.11
CA ILE A 5 -17.00 43.83 -0.37
C ILE A 5 -16.01 42.95 0.43
N ALA A 6 -16.55 42.28 1.46
CA ALA A 6 -15.82 41.25 2.19
C ALA A 6 -15.94 39.92 1.42
N ILE A 7 -14.84 39.42 0.90
CA ILE A 7 -14.74 38.03 0.35
C ILE A 7 -14.44 37.12 1.53
N SER A 8 -15.46 36.40 1.99
CA SER A 8 -15.30 35.30 2.93
C SER A 8 -14.88 34.04 2.12
N LEU A 9 -13.61 33.71 2.14
CA LEU A 9 -13.10 32.42 1.66
C LEU A 9 -13.53 31.32 2.66
N GLY A 10 -14.33 30.40 2.16
CA GLY A 10 -14.83 29.26 2.91
C GLY A 10 -13.75 28.24 3.24
N LEU A 11 -13.37 28.19 4.51
CA LEU A 11 -12.65 27.09 5.14
C LEU A 11 -13.69 26.14 5.76
N ALA A 12 -14.34 25.32 4.95
CA ALA A 12 -15.36 24.40 5.45
C ALA A 12 -15.57 23.16 4.56
N ALA A 13 -14.50 22.43 4.24
CA ALA A 13 -14.66 21.17 3.51
C ALA A 13 -13.70 20.03 3.93
N VAL A 14 -12.93 20.14 5.01
CA VAL A 14 -11.99 19.09 5.44
C VAL A 14 -12.34 18.44 6.79
N LEU A 15 -13.38 18.89 7.48
CA LEU A 15 -13.73 18.38 8.81
C LEU A 15 -14.77 17.24 8.90
N PRO A 16 -15.51 16.79 7.87
CA PRO A 16 -16.50 15.73 8.09
C PRO A 16 -15.95 14.31 8.12
N VAL A 17 -14.76 14.02 7.57
CA VAL A 17 -14.25 12.64 7.50
C VAL A 17 -13.74 12.13 8.85
N LEU A 18 -13.23 13.01 9.71
CA LEU A 18 -12.70 12.62 11.03
C LEU A 18 -13.78 12.45 12.11
N ALA A 19 -14.95 13.08 11.95
CA ALA A 19 -16.07 12.94 12.87
C ALA A 19 -16.88 11.64 12.65
N HIS A 20 -16.81 11.02 11.48
CA HIS A 20 -17.53 9.78 11.16
C HIS A 20 -16.89 8.52 11.75
N ALA A 21 -15.62 8.55 12.11
CA ALA A 21 -14.95 7.39 12.71
C ALA A 21 -15.43 7.05 14.15
N GLN A 22 -16.15 7.95 14.79
CA GLN A 22 -16.67 7.74 16.15
C GLN A 22 -18.09 7.15 16.22
N GLN A 23 -18.77 6.96 15.08
CA GLN A 23 -20.11 6.36 14.99
C GLN A 23 -20.18 5.22 13.98
N MET A 24 -19.09 4.49 13.77
CA MET A 24 -19.16 3.29 12.93
C MET A 24 -20.04 2.25 13.59
N ALA A 25 -21.06 1.78 12.88
CA ALA A 25 -21.78 0.58 13.23
C ALA A 25 -20.77 -0.57 13.51
N PRO A 26 -21.08 -1.52 14.41
CA PRO A 26 -20.19 -2.63 14.69
C PRO A 26 -19.82 -3.29 13.36
N LEU A 27 -18.51 -3.55 13.17
CA LEU A 27 -18.01 -4.18 11.96
C LEU A 27 -18.67 -5.55 11.78
N PRO A 28 -18.99 -5.95 10.53
CA PRO A 28 -19.50 -7.29 10.26
C PRO A 28 -18.57 -8.36 10.82
N PRO A 29 -19.08 -9.50 11.32
CA PRO A 29 -18.27 -10.59 11.83
C PRO A 29 -17.35 -11.15 10.74
N ASP A 30 -16.36 -11.94 11.15
CA ASP A 30 -15.51 -12.66 10.21
C ASP A 30 -16.36 -13.59 9.33
N CYS A 31 -15.94 -13.71 8.07
CA CYS A 31 -16.49 -14.67 7.15
C CYS A 31 -16.02 -16.08 7.57
N ASP A 32 -16.94 -17.06 7.66
CA ASP A 32 -16.62 -18.45 7.96
C ASP A 32 -17.30 -19.39 6.97
N ILE A 33 -16.59 -19.71 5.90
CA ILE A 33 -17.04 -20.62 4.87
C ILE A 33 -16.42 -21.99 5.12
N ARG A 34 -17.27 -23.01 5.22
CA ARG A 34 -16.83 -24.40 5.38
C ARG A 34 -16.25 -24.94 4.07
N GLY A 35 -15.03 -25.44 4.12
CA GLY A 35 -14.34 -26.02 2.98
C GLY A 35 -12.91 -26.43 3.32
N PRO A 36 -12.23 -27.17 2.42
CA PRO A 36 -10.83 -27.49 2.62
C PRO A 36 -10.01 -26.20 2.56
N ARG A 37 -9.27 -25.90 3.63
CA ARG A 37 -8.30 -24.82 3.66
C ARG A 37 -6.92 -25.38 3.32
N THR A 38 -6.33 -24.89 2.26
CA THR A 38 -4.99 -25.32 1.82
C THR A 38 -3.93 -24.29 2.16
N ILE A 39 -4.35 -23.10 2.59
CA ILE A 39 -3.45 -22.03 3.03
C ILE A 39 -3.50 -21.95 4.55
N THR A 40 -2.35 -22.17 5.19
CA THR A 40 -2.21 -21.87 6.60
C THR A 40 -1.94 -20.38 6.76
N VAL A 41 -2.95 -19.64 7.18
CA VAL A 41 -2.79 -18.23 7.57
C VAL A 41 -2.03 -18.22 8.89
N ALA A 42 -0.80 -17.76 8.87
CA ALA A 42 -0.01 -17.62 10.09
C ALA A 42 -0.63 -16.49 10.94
N HIS A 43 -1.46 -16.86 11.89
CA HIS A 43 -1.92 -15.92 12.91
C HIS A 43 -0.76 -15.63 13.86
N HIS A 44 -0.10 -14.52 13.69
CA HIS A 44 0.86 -14.02 14.69
C HIS A 44 0.09 -13.48 15.92
N ARG A 45 -0.52 -14.39 16.67
CA ARG A 45 -1.15 -14.11 17.98
C ARG A 45 -0.16 -14.27 19.12
N GLY A 46 1.01 -13.64 19.02
CA GLY A 46 1.98 -13.66 20.12
C GLY A 46 2.83 -12.41 20.08
N ASN A 47 3.02 -11.77 21.25
CA ASN A 47 4.03 -10.73 21.41
C ASN A 47 5.39 -11.34 21.04
N GLN A 48 5.92 -11.01 19.87
CA GLN A 48 7.30 -11.32 19.55
C GLN A 48 8.20 -10.42 20.40
N PRO A 49 9.04 -10.96 21.31
CA PRO A 49 9.77 -10.15 22.27
C PRO A 49 10.74 -9.16 21.61
N ALA A 50 11.30 -9.49 20.45
CA ALA A 50 12.16 -8.60 19.67
C ALA A 50 11.42 -8.05 18.45
N SER A 51 10.33 -7.30 18.67
CA SER A 51 9.54 -6.68 17.60
C SER A 51 9.16 -5.25 17.96
N LEU A 52 9.08 -4.38 16.96
CA LEU A 52 8.92 -2.94 17.11
C LEU A 52 7.90 -2.38 16.15
N ALA A 53 6.82 -1.78 16.65
CA ALA A 53 5.90 -0.98 15.90
C ALA A 53 6.14 0.52 16.12
N PHE A 54 5.69 1.32 15.15
CA PHE A 54 5.85 2.77 15.13
C PHE A 54 4.49 3.46 15.05
N LEU A 55 4.33 4.55 15.80
CA LEU A 55 3.23 5.49 15.62
C LEU A 55 3.71 6.71 14.85
N PRO A 56 2.84 7.37 14.06
CA PRO A 56 3.13 8.69 13.53
C PRO A 56 3.45 9.66 14.67
N LEU A 57 4.48 10.50 14.51
CA LEU A 57 4.82 11.48 15.54
C LEU A 57 3.76 12.59 15.59
N ASN A 58 3.40 13.02 16.80
CA ASN A 58 2.49 14.15 16.98
C ASN A 58 3.17 15.45 16.51
N VAL A 59 2.49 16.21 15.67
CA VAL A 59 2.97 17.54 15.21
C VAL A 59 2.45 18.60 16.14
N GLY A 60 3.37 19.19 16.92
CA GLY A 60 3.06 20.29 17.83
C GLY A 60 3.12 21.67 17.18
N ALA A 61 2.85 22.70 17.99
CA ALA A 61 2.86 24.07 17.54
C ALA A 61 4.22 24.48 16.93
N GLY A 62 4.18 25.19 15.80
CA GLY A 62 5.35 25.72 15.12
C GLY A 62 6.11 24.73 14.21
N ALA A 63 5.79 23.43 14.28
CA ALA A 63 6.47 22.39 13.51
C ALA A 63 5.92 22.19 12.07
N GLY A 64 5.00 23.03 11.58
CA GLY A 64 4.35 22.88 10.29
C GLY A 64 5.27 22.61 9.10
N PRO A 65 6.40 23.33 8.91
CA PRO A 65 7.36 23.06 7.84
C PRO A 65 8.05 21.69 7.93
N PHE A 66 8.04 21.06 9.12
CA PHE A 66 8.66 19.77 9.42
C PHE A 66 7.63 18.68 9.69
N SER A 67 6.36 18.93 9.33
CA SER A 67 5.27 17.94 9.49
C SER A 67 5.55 16.62 8.75
N PHE A 68 6.33 16.65 7.66
CA PHE A 68 6.77 15.45 6.96
C PHE A 68 7.53 14.46 7.85
N LEU A 69 8.20 14.93 8.91
CA LEU A 69 8.89 14.07 9.87
C LEU A 69 7.93 13.22 10.71
N SER A 70 6.65 13.62 10.81
CA SER A 70 5.64 12.86 11.56
C SER A 70 5.56 11.41 11.11
N GLU A 71 5.56 11.20 9.83
CA GLU A 71 5.41 9.89 9.22
C GLU A 71 6.74 9.34 8.71
N ALA A 72 7.51 10.16 8.01
CA ALA A 72 8.72 9.72 7.36
C ALA A 72 9.85 9.36 8.31
N PHE A 73 9.97 10.02 9.46
CA PHE A 73 11.05 9.74 10.40
C PHE A 73 10.92 8.38 11.11
N PRO A 74 9.74 8.01 11.65
CA PRO A 74 9.52 6.66 12.14
C PRO A 74 9.73 5.58 11.07
N ASP A 75 9.28 5.81 9.84
CA ASP A 75 9.44 4.87 8.74
C ASP A 75 10.92 4.69 8.34
N ALA A 76 11.70 5.77 8.34
CA ALA A 76 13.13 5.70 8.06
C ALA A 76 13.86 4.86 9.14
N ILE A 77 13.54 5.07 10.43
CA ILE A 77 14.06 4.26 11.53
C ILE A 77 13.63 2.80 11.37
N ALA A 78 12.36 2.54 11.03
CA ALA A 78 11.81 1.20 10.83
C ALA A 78 12.56 0.43 9.74
N ARG A 79 12.74 1.03 8.57
CA ARG A 79 13.50 0.45 7.46
C ARG A 79 14.95 0.19 7.83
N ARG A 80 15.62 1.17 8.46
CA ARG A 80 17.02 1.04 8.87
C ARG A 80 17.20 -0.10 9.86
N ILE A 81 16.36 -0.20 10.88
CA ILE A 81 16.44 -1.29 11.88
C ILE A 81 16.11 -2.63 11.23
N GLY A 82 15.01 -2.72 10.46
CA GLY A 82 14.56 -3.96 9.83
C GLY A 82 15.61 -4.55 8.87
N SER A 83 16.25 -3.69 8.04
CA SER A 83 17.30 -4.13 7.12
C SER A 83 18.64 -4.43 7.81
N ALA A 84 19.00 -3.68 8.86
CA ALA A 84 20.29 -3.81 9.51
C ALA A 84 20.33 -4.91 10.57
N VAL A 85 19.22 -5.18 11.26
CA VAL A 85 19.10 -6.10 12.40
C VAL A 85 17.93 -7.06 12.20
N PRO A 86 18.04 -8.07 11.31
CA PRO A 86 16.90 -8.93 10.88
C PRO A 86 16.22 -9.69 12.02
N ARG A 87 16.90 -9.86 13.18
CA ARG A 87 16.31 -10.46 14.39
C ARG A 87 15.33 -9.54 15.13
N ILE A 88 15.27 -8.25 14.79
CA ILE A 88 14.22 -7.34 15.24
C ILE A 88 13.14 -7.34 14.19
N TYR A 89 12.01 -7.96 14.51
CA TYR A 89 10.85 -7.94 13.63
C TYR A 89 10.22 -6.54 13.63
N VAL A 90 10.14 -5.92 12.47
CA VAL A 90 9.47 -4.64 12.27
C VAL A 90 8.29 -4.88 11.33
N PRO A 91 7.06 -5.00 11.87
CA PRO A 91 5.89 -5.20 11.04
C PRO A 91 5.72 -4.02 10.08
N GLY A 92 5.25 -4.31 8.86
CA GLY A 92 4.90 -3.30 7.90
C GLY A 92 3.89 -2.31 8.48
N ARG A 93 3.91 -1.09 7.94
CA ARG A 93 3.06 -0.01 8.44
C ARG A 93 1.60 -0.43 8.41
N ARG A 94 1.03 -0.73 9.55
CA ARG A 94 -0.42 -0.74 9.71
C ARG A 94 -0.88 0.72 9.66
N ALA A 95 -2.01 0.97 9.04
CA ALA A 95 -2.66 2.30 9.08
C ALA A 95 -3.12 2.62 10.52
N ILE A 96 -2.16 2.77 11.44
CA ILE A 96 -2.41 3.10 12.84
C ILE A 96 -2.54 4.61 12.93
N ARG A 97 -3.70 5.14 12.55
CA ARG A 97 -4.08 6.53 12.86
C ARG A 97 -4.51 6.62 14.32
N ARG A 98 -3.63 6.27 15.26
CA ARG A 98 -3.93 6.30 16.69
C ARG A 98 -3.13 7.39 17.39
N ARG A 99 -3.74 7.90 18.46
CA ARG A 99 -3.07 8.84 19.36
C ARG A 99 -1.98 8.11 20.16
N SER A 100 -0.95 8.86 20.55
CA SER A 100 0.02 8.44 21.55
C SER A 100 -0.66 7.88 22.78
N PRO A 101 -0.15 6.78 23.36
CA PRO A 101 -0.72 6.21 24.57
C PRO A 101 -0.60 7.22 25.74
N ALA A 102 -1.71 7.54 26.38
CA ALA A 102 -1.74 8.43 27.52
C ALA A 102 -1.38 7.72 28.85
N SER A 103 -1.27 6.37 28.83
CA SER A 103 -0.97 5.56 30.00
C SER A 103 -0.23 4.27 29.64
N ALA A 104 0.42 3.67 30.64
CA ALA A 104 1.04 2.35 30.52
C ALA A 104 0.03 1.25 30.14
N ALA A 105 -1.23 1.38 30.55
CA ALA A 105 -2.28 0.45 30.19
C ALA A 105 -2.64 0.54 28.69
N GLU A 106 -2.71 1.75 28.13
CA GLU A 106 -2.94 1.98 26.71
C GLU A 106 -1.75 1.50 25.87
N ALA A 107 -0.51 1.77 26.28
CA ALA A 107 0.68 1.27 25.60
C ALA A 107 0.65 -0.26 25.52
N ARG A 108 0.34 -0.96 26.63
CA ARG A 108 0.17 -2.42 26.65
C ARG A 108 -0.99 -2.90 25.78
N ALA A 109 -2.10 -2.17 25.75
CA ALA A 109 -3.23 -2.54 24.90
C ALA A 109 -2.87 -2.42 23.42
N LEU A 110 -2.18 -1.35 23.02
CA LEU A 110 -1.71 -1.12 21.66
C LEU A 110 -0.70 -2.17 21.21
N THR A 111 0.32 -2.46 22.02
CA THR A 111 1.34 -3.46 21.67
C THR A 111 0.73 -4.85 21.53
N ARG A 112 -0.21 -5.24 22.41
CA ARG A 112 -0.94 -6.50 22.28
C ARG A 112 -1.80 -6.55 21.01
N GLN A 113 -2.50 -5.45 20.70
CA GLN A 113 -3.29 -5.36 19.48
C GLN A 113 -2.43 -5.46 18.22
N LEU A 114 -1.22 -4.89 18.26
CA LEU A 114 -0.26 -4.93 17.15
C LEU A 114 0.56 -6.22 17.10
N GLY A 115 0.50 -7.03 18.16
CA GLY A 115 1.30 -8.25 18.28
C GLY A 115 2.81 -7.99 18.38
N VAL A 116 3.24 -6.87 18.99
CA VAL A 116 4.64 -6.46 19.07
C VAL A 116 5.13 -6.32 20.50
N GLY A 117 6.45 -6.52 20.70
CA GLY A 117 7.11 -6.37 22.01
C GLY A 117 7.36 -4.92 22.40
N TYR A 118 7.57 -4.03 21.41
CA TYR A 118 7.89 -2.62 21.64
C TYR A 118 7.06 -1.70 20.75
N LEU A 119 6.81 -0.49 21.27
CA LEU A 119 6.10 0.58 20.54
C LEU A 119 6.92 1.87 20.60
N LEU A 120 7.26 2.44 19.44
CA LEU A 120 7.85 3.76 19.33
C LEU A 120 6.78 4.80 19.08
N ASP A 121 6.82 5.86 19.88
CA ASP A 121 5.96 7.02 19.79
C ASP A 121 6.79 8.30 19.95
N GLY A 122 6.22 9.46 19.64
CA GLY A 122 6.91 10.71 19.85
C GLY A 122 6.18 11.94 19.32
N SER A 123 6.94 13.03 19.23
CA SER A 123 6.43 14.32 18.76
C SER A 123 7.50 15.12 18.03
N VAL A 124 7.04 15.94 17.08
CA VAL A 124 7.85 16.99 16.44
C VAL A 124 7.31 18.34 16.91
N THR A 125 8.16 19.14 17.55
CA THR A 125 7.79 20.45 18.11
C THR A 125 8.84 21.50 17.76
N GLY A 126 8.50 22.77 17.84
CA GLY A 126 9.45 23.87 17.66
C GLY A 126 9.14 24.80 16.51
N SER A 127 10.15 25.48 16.00
CA SER A 127 10.06 26.48 14.94
C SER A 127 11.11 26.24 13.87
N SER A 128 11.10 27.07 12.82
CA SER A 128 12.13 27.04 11.76
C SER A 128 13.57 27.26 12.26
N LYS A 129 13.72 27.81 13.48
CA LYS A 129 15.05 28.04 14.09
C LYS A 129 15.52 26.86 14.93
N GLU A 130 14.59 26.13 15.56
CA GLU A 130 14.89 25.01 16.42
C GLU A 130 13.73 24.02 16.37
N THR A 131 13.91 22.88 15.73
CA THR A 131 12.94 21.80 15.70
C THR A 131 13.43 20.63 16.55
N ARG A 132 12.56 20.15 17.44
CA ARG A 132 12.83 19.05 18.35
C ARG A 132 12.00 17.82 17.97
N VAL A 133 12.68 16.68 17.86
CA VAL A 133 12.06 15.38 17.65
C VAL A 133 12.24 14.59 18.95
N SER A 134 11.17 14.41 19.69
CA SER A 134 11.15 13.65 20.95
C SER A 134 10.58 12.25 20.67
N LEU A 135 11.33 11.23 21.05
CA LEU A 135 10.95 9.82 20.87
C LEU A 135 10.84 9.13 22.23
N THR A 136 9.89 8.22 22.34
CA THR A 136 9.68 7.35 23.50
C THR A 136 9.47 5.92 23.06
N LEU A 137 10.23 4.98 23.59
CA LEU A 137 10.08 3.54 23.37
C LEU A 137 9.38 2.92 24.58
N TYR A 138 8.22 2.32 24.33
CA TYR A 138 7.46 1.59 25.33
C TYR A 138 7.74 0.10 25.25
N ASP A 139 7.92 -0.54 26.39
CA ASP A 139 7.91 -1.99 26.52
C ASP A 139 6.46 -2.50 26.57
N GLY A 140 6.10 -3.38 25.65
CA GLY A 140 4.75 -3.87 25.49
C GLY A 140 4.24 -4.78 26.59
N PHE A 141 5.15 -5.39 27.36
CA PHE A 141 4.78 -6.22 28.50
C PHE A 141 4.41 -5.37 29.71
N SER A 142 5.26 -4.43 30.07
CA SER A 142 5.04 -3.55 31.24
C SER A 142 4.21 -2.31 30.93
N GLY A 143 4.19 -1.86 29.67
CA GLY A 143 3.63 -0.59 29.22
C GLY A 143 4.44 0.64 29.63
N LYS A 144 5.61 0.43 30.28
CA LYS A 144 6.47 1.51 30.72
C LYS A 144 7.36 2.00 29.59
N ASP A 145 7.73 3.28 29.65
CA ASP A 145 8.80 3.80 28.82
C ASP A 145 10.15 3.21 29.27
N VAL A 146 10.87 2.61 28.34
CA VAL A 146 12.16 1.98 28.58
C VAL A 146 13.31 2.76 27.97
N TRP A 147 13.00 3.72 27.12
CA TRP A 147 13.94 4.65 26.53
C TRP A 147 13.19 5.91 26.06
N ARG A 148 13.82 7.08 26.29
CA ARG A 148 13.34 8.36 25.84
C ARG A 148 14.49 9.24 25.43
N ARG A 149 14.35 9.94 24.30
CA ARG A 149 15.35 10.91 23.84
C ARG A 149 14.71 12.02 23.01
N THR A 150 15.28 13.22 23.15
CA THR A 150 14.97 14.36 22.29
C THR A 150 16.20 14.68 21.43
N PHE A 151 15.98 14.77 20.14
CA PHE A 151 16.96 15.17 19.15
C PHE A 151 16.64 16.59 18.67
N ILE A 152 17.69 17.37 18.41
CA ILE A 152 17.57 18.69 17.81
C ILE A 152 17.82 18.50 16.31
N TYR A 153 16.85 18.88 15.50
CA TYR A 153 17.01 18.97 14.04
C TYR A 153 17.70 20.29 13.70
N ASP A 154 18.85 20.22 13.09
CA ASP A 154 19.70 21.35 12.72
C ASP A 154 20.14 21.25 11.25
N SER A 155 21.12 22.04 10.85
CA SER A 155 21.70 22.06 9.51
C SER A 155 22.36 20.74 9.08
N SER A 156 22.62 19.80 10.00
CA SER A 156 23.14 18.47 9.68
C SER A 156 22.08 17.53 9.07
N GLY A 157 20.80 17.94 9.14
CA GLY A 157 19.68 17.25 8.50
C GLY A 157 19.14 16.05 9.29
N VAL A 158 18.28 15.27 8.64
CA VAL A 158 17.54 14.14 9.26
C VAL A 158 18.43 12.91 9.49
N LEU A 159 19.39 12.65 8.61
CA LEU A 159 20.16 11.39 8.62
C LEU A 159 20.93 11.11 9.93
N PRO A 160 21.66 12.08 10.54
CA PRO A 160 22.34 11.83 11.80
C PRO A 160 21.37 11.49 12.94
N LEU A 161 20.20 12.13 12.97
CA LEU A 161 19.18 11.88 13.99
C LEU A 161 18.62 10.46 13.82
N GLU A 162 18.31 10.06 12.61
CA GLU A 162 17.81 8.73 12.28
C GLU A 162 18.81 7.64 12.65
N GLN A 163 20.09 7.83 12.27
CA GLN A 163 21.15 6.88 12.63
C GLN A 163 21.29 6.73 14.14
N ALA A 164 21.36 7.84 14.89
CA ALA A 164 21.48 7.83 16.32
C ALA A 164 20.27 7.12 16.98
N ALA A 165 19.06 7.48 16.59
CA ALA A 165 17.83 6.86 17.09
C ALA A 165 17.80 5.36 16.78
N SER A 166 18.08 4.97 15.54
CA SER A 166 18.07 3.57 15.11
C SER A 166 19.07 2.70 15.89
N ILE A 167 20.29 3.19 16.11
CA ILE A 167 21.32 2.46 16.85
C ILE A 167 20.91 2.27 18.32
N GLU A 168 20.39 3.32 18.97
CA GLU A 168 20.01 3.26 20.37
C GLU A 168 18.78 2.36 20.58
N ILE A 169 17.76 2.49 19.73
CA ILE A 169 16.55 1.66 19.80
C ILE A 169 16.90 0.20 19.52
N ALA A 170 17.68 -0.08 18.46
CA ALA A 170 18.10 -1.44 18.16
C ALA A 170 18.88 -2.10 19.28
N ARG A 171 19.80 -1.37 19.95
CA ARG A 171 20.52 -1.86 21.13
C ARG A 171 19.59 -2.12 22.30
N ARG A 172 18.59 -1.27 22.49
CA ARG A 172 17.64 -1.44 23.59
C ARG A 172 16.79 -2.70 23.43
N ILE A 173 16.38 -3.01 22.20
CA ILE A 173 15.54 -4.18 21.88
C ILE A 173 16.38 -5.46 21.81
N ALA A 174 17.53 -5.42 21.13
CA ALA A 174 18.35 -6.61 20.88
C ALA A 174 19.39 -6.89 21.98
N GLY A 175 19.56 -6.00 22.95
CA GLY A 175 20.58 -6.05 23.99
C GLY A 175 21.98 -5.66 23.48
N SER A 176 22.51 -6.39 22.50
CA SER A 176 23.80 -6.10 21.85
C SER A 176 23.67 -6.13 20.33
N LEU A 177 24.55 -5.43 19.64
CA LEU A 177 24.66 -5.45 18.17
C LEU A 177 25.99 -6.07 17.78
N THR A 178 25.98 -6.92 16.76
CA THR A 178 27.21 -7.37 16.10
C THR A 178 27.88 -6.20 15.36
N ALA A 179 29.17 -6.33 15.06
CA ALA A 179 29.89 -5.32 14.29
C ALA A 179 29.21 -5.06 12.94
N ALA A 180 28.82 -6.12 12.22
CA ALA A 180 28.13 -6.02 10.93
C ALA A 180 26.77 -5.30 11.02
N GLU A 181 25.98 -5.55 12.07
CA GLU A 181 24.71 -4.84 12.31
C GLU A 181 24.96 -3.36 12.61
N GLY A 182 25.98 -3.07 13.43
CA GLY A 182 26.38 -1.70 13.70
C GLY A 182 26.83 -0.94 12.45
N ASP A 183 27.57 -1.59 11.56
CA ASP A 183 28.03 -0.98 10.31
C ASP A 183 26.87 -0.72 9.35
N ARG A 184 25.95 -1.66 9.22
CA ARG A 184 24.72 -1.44 8.43
C ARG A 184 23.87 -0.30 8.96
N LEU A 185 23.70 -0.19 10.29
CA LEU A 185 22.98 0.92 10.92
C LEU A 185 23.65 2.29 10.67
N ARG A 186 24.97 2.32 10.55
CA ARG A 186 25.77 3.54 10.26
C ARG A 186 25.90 3.85 8.77
N ARG A 187 25.40 3.00 7.89
CA ARG A 187 25.52 3.22 6.42
C ARG A 187 24.91 4.57 6.04
N VAL A 188 25.66 5.33 5.26
CA VAL A 188 25.28 6.63 4.70
C VAL A 188 24.87 6.43 3.24
N PRO A 189 23.59 6.54 2.88
CA PRO A 189 23.14 6.30 1.49
C PRO A 189 23.52 7.45 0.54
N THR A 190 23.71 8.67 1.07
CA THR A 190 24.20 9.86 0.36
C THR A 190 24.90 10.80 1.34
N ALA A 191 25.99 11.42 0.90
CA ALA A 191 26.70 12.45 1.68
C ALA A 191 25.99 13.81 1.66
N HIS A 192 25.02 14.00 0.77
CA HIS A 192 24.31 15.28 0.61
C HIS A 192 23.05 15.32 1.49
N HIS A 193 23.06 16.10 2.55
CA HIS A 193 21.92 16.24 3.48
C HIS A 193 20.61 16.58 2.77
N ALA A 194 20.66 17.56 1.84
CA ALA A 194 19.48 17.96 1.08
C ALA A 194 18.92 16.82 0.22
N ALA A 195 19.79 15.99 -0.40
CA ALA A 195 19.35 14.82 -1.16
C ALA A 195 18.61 13.82 -0.27
N TYR A 196 19.16 13.52 0.91
CA TYR A 196 18.52 12.62 1.85
C TYR A 196 17.19 13.17 2.38
N GLU A 197 17.14 14.46 2.73
CA GLU A 197 15.91 15.09 3.20
C GLU A 197 14.78 15.05 2.16
N TRP A 198 15.10 15.29 0.89
CA TRP A 198 14.12 15.16 -0.17
C TRP A 198 13.66 13.72 -0.36
N ALA A 199 14.54 12.73 -0.21
CA ALA A 199 14.15 11.33 -0.24
C ALA A 199 13.18 10.98 0.92
N VAL A 200 13.46 11.46 2.13
CA VAL A 200 12.58 11.30 3.31
C VAL A 200 11.22 12.00 3.09
N ARG A 201 11.18 13.15 2.42
CA ARG A 201 9.91 13.81 2.03
C ARG A 201 9.12 12.99 1.01
N GLY A 202 9.80 12.32 0.08
CA GLY A 202 9.19 11.36 -0.85
C GLY A 202 8.56 10.20 -0.10
N ASP A 203 9.25 9.65 0.89
CA ASP A 203 8.74 8.58 1.74
C ASP A 203 7.48 8.98 2.53
N ALA A 204 7.38 10.26 2.94
CA ALA A 204 6.19 10.80 3.60
C ALA A 204 4.98 10.97 2.66
N SER A 205 5.18 10.83 1.36
CA SER A 205 4.17 11.09 0.33
C SER A 205 3.69 9.81 -0.36
N THR A 206 3.69 8.67 0.34
CA THR A 206 3.32 7.36 -0.23
C THR A 206 1.89 7.31 -0.76
N ASP A 207 0.99 8.12 -0.21
CA ASP A 207 -0.40 8.22 -0.65
C ASP A 207 -0.55 9.10 -1.92
N ASP A 208 0.50 9.83 -2.30
CA ASP A 208 0.56 10.70 -3.49
C ASP A 208 1.85 10.38 -4.29
N PRO A 209 1.79 9.40 -5.20
CA PRO A 209 2.96 8.98 -5.97
C PRO A 209 3.58 10.09 -6.83
N ALA A 210 2.78 11.04 -7.32
CA ALA A 210 3.29 12.17 -8.09
C ALA A 210 4.16 13.08 -7.22
N ARG A 211 3.70 13.40 -6.02
CA ARG A 211 4.46 14.17 -5.05
C ARG A 211 5.70 13.43 -4.56
N ALA A 212 5.60 12.10 -4.38
CA ALA A 212 6.75 11.26 -4.04
C ALA A 212 7.81 11.30 -5.15
N SER A 213 7.40 11.11 -6.42
CA SER A 213 8.26 11.19 -7.60
C SER A 213 8.97 12.53 -7.69
N ASP A 214 8.25 13.65 -7.51
CA ASP A 214 8.85 15.00 -7.51
C ASP A 214 9.88 15.17 -6.40
N ALA A 215 9.64 14.64 -5.22
CA ALA A 215 10.59 14.71 -4.12
C ALA A 215 11.85 13.88 -4.41
N TYR A 216 11.71 12.67 -4.94
CA TYR A 216 12.88 11.85 -5.32
C TYR A 216 13.63 12.43 -6.50
N ARG A 217 12.96 13.05 -7.46
CA ARG A 217 13.62 13.79 -8.57
C ARG A 217 14.48 14.94 -8.06
N ARG A 218 14.01 15.68 -7.05
CA ARG A 218 14.82 16.68 -6.35
C ARG A 218 15.98 16.04 -5.60
N ALA A 219 15.77 14.93 -4.92
CA ALA A 219 16.82 14.21 -4.20
C ALA A 219 17.98 13.84 -5.13
N VAL A 220 17.70 13.20 -6.29
CA VAL A 220 18.74 12.83 -7.26
C VAL A 220 19.31 14.06 -8.02
N GLY A 221 18.58 15.17 -8.03
CA GLY A 221 19.08 16.46 -8.52
C GLY A 221 20.16 17.05 -7.63
N TYR A 222 20.05 16.90 -6.30
CA TYR A 222 21.08 17.30 -5.34
C TYR A 222 22.28 16.36 -5.32
N ASP A 223 22.06 15.04 -5.49
CA ASP A 223 23.14 14.05 -5.55
C ASP A 223 22.91 13.04 -6.69
N ARG A 224 23.64 13.21 -7.77
CA ARG A 224 23.59 12.33 -8.95
C ARG A 224 24.23 10.95 -8.70
N SER A 225 24.85 10.73 -7.55
CA SER A 225 25.41 9.43 -7.13
C SER A 225 24.53 8.69 -6.14
N PHE A 226 23.35 9.23 -5.80
CA PHE A 226 22.41 8.66 -4.84
C PHE A 226 21.62 7.49 -5.45
N ALA A 227 22.20 6.28 -5.43
CA ALA A 227 21.61 5.07 -6.00
C ALA A 227 20.19 4.78 -5.47
N GLU A 228 20.01 4.85 -4.15
CA GLU A 228 18.72 4.60 -3.50
C GLU A 228 17.67 5.66 -3.91
N GLY A 229 18.07 6.91 -4.11
CA GLY A 229 17.20 7.97 -4.62
C GLY A 229 16.65 7.67 -6.01
N TYR A 230 17.49 7.18 -6.92
CA TYR A 230 17.06 6.74 -8.25
C TYR A 230 16.14 5.52 -8.20
N ALA A 231 16.43 4.54 -7.35
CA ALA A 231 15.57 3.37 -7.20
C ALA A 231 14.17 3.77 -6.68
N ARG A 232 14.08 4.65 -5.69
CA ARG A 232 12.82 5.18 -5.15
C ARG A 232 12.07 6.02 -6.18
N LEU A 233 12.76 6.84 -6.97
CA LEU A 233 12.16 7.58 -8.08
C LEU A 233 11.48 6.63 -9.05
N ALA A 234 12.20 5.60 -9.52
CA ALA A 234 11.65 4.62 -10.43
C ALA A 234 10.42 3.87 -9.85
N LEU A 235 10.45 3.51 -8.56
CA LEU A 235 9.32 2.85 -7.91
C LEU A 235 8.10 3.79 -7.75
N ALA A 236 8.32 5.07 -7.47
CA ALA A 236 7.26 6.07 -7.41
C ALA A 236 6.63 6.32 -8.79
N ASP A 237 7.45 6.44 -9.84
CA ASP A 237 6.99 6.58 -11.23
C ASP A 237 6.16 5.35 -11.67
N ALA A 238 6.62 4.15 -11.31
CA ALA A 238 5.87 2.92 -11.58
C ALA A 238 4.50 2.91 -10.87
N THR A 239 4.45 3.35 -9.62
CA THR A 239 3.20 3.44 -8.85
C THR A 239 2.26 4.51 -9.43
N GLN A 240 2.81 5.65 -9.86
CA GLN A 240 2.05 6.71 -10.52
C GLN A 240 1.40 6.22 -11.82
N LEU A 241 2.16 5.48 -12.65
CA LEU A 241 1.64 4.85 -13.86
C LEU A 241 0.55 3.82 -13.56
N GLU A 242 0.68 3.04 -12.47
CA GLU A 242 -0.34 2.05 -12.06
C GLU A 242 -1.64 2.69 -11.58
N ASN A 243 -1.54 3.75 -10.79
CA ASN A 243 -2.72 4.42 -10.24
C ASN A 243 -3.53 5.14 -11.33
N GLY A 244 -2.91 5.52 -12.44
CA GLY A 244 -3.57 6.21 -13.54
C GLY A 244 -4.00 7.63 -13.20
N GLY A 245 -4.84 8.20 -14.07
CA GLY A 245 -5.31 9.58 -13.91
C GLY A 245 -4.39 10.63 -14.51
N GLU A 246 -3.22 10.23 -15.03
CA GLU A 246 -2.24 11.10 -15.63
C GLU A 246 -2.63 11.55 -17.05
N THR A 247 -2.19 12.74 -17.42
CA THR A 247 -2.28 13.20 -18.81
C THR A 247 -1.41 12.32 -19.72
N ARG A 248 -1.76 12.27 -21.01
CA ARG A 248 -0.95 11.51 -21.99
C ARG A 248 0.51 11.95 -22.02
N GLU A 249 0.76 13.24 -21.85
CA GLU A 249 2.13 13.79 -21.81
C GLU A 249 2.91 13.27 -20.60
N ASN A 250 2.30 13.29 -19.42
CA ASN A 250 2.91 12.76 -18.19
C ASN A 250 3.18 11.26 -18.30
N VAL A 251 2.24 10.49 -18.85
CA VAL A 251 2.44 9.05 -19.09
C VAL A 251 3.67 8.79 -19.95
N LEU A 252 3.83 9.53 -21.06
CA LEU A 252 5.01 9.38 -21.94
C LEU A 252 6.32 9.80 -21.25
N ALA A 253 6.28 10.85 -20.42
CA ALA A 253 7.42 11.28 -19.64
C ALA A 253 7.85 10.21 -18.63
N LEU A 254 6.91 9.68 -17.85
CA LEU A 254 7.14 8.63 -16.87
C LEU A 254 7.63 7.33 -17.51
N GLN A 255 7.07 6.91 -18.64
CA GLN A 255 7.51 5.73 -19.39
C GLN A 255 8.97 5.83 -19.87
N LYS A 256 9.48 7.05 -20.09
CA LYS A 256 10.87 7.30 -20.43
C LYS A 256 11.76 7.38 -19.18
N GLU A 257 11.31 8.06 -18.12
CA GLU A 257 12.06 8.31 -16.90
C GLU A 257 12.26 7.04 -16.08
N LEU A 258 11.21 6.24 -15.89
CA LEU A 258 11.21 5.02 -15.09
C LEU A 258 12.36 4.04 -15.45
N PRO A 259 12.55 3.57 -16.70
CA PRO A 259 13.65 2.67 -17.02
C PRO A 259 15.02 3.35 -16.91
N ALA A 260 15.11 4.65 -17.18
CA ALA A 260 16.36 5.40 -17.06
C ALA A 260 16.79 5.52 -15.59
N ALA A 261 15.86 5.81 -14.69
CA ALA A 261 16.13 5.89 -13.25
C ALA A 261 16.51 4.51 -12.68
N ALA A 262 15.81 3.44 -13.05
CA ALA A 262 16.12 2.07 -12.64
C ALA A 262 17.52 1.63 -13.08
N ALA A 263 17.86 1.84 -14.36
CA ALA A 263 19.18 1.53 -14.89
C ALA A 263 20.28 2.35 -14.20
N ARG A 264 20.01 3.60 -13.88
CA ARG A 264 20.96 4.45 -13.16
C ARG A 264 21.20 3.96 -11.73
N ALA A 265 20.15 3.52 -11.04
CA ALA A 265 20.26 2.94 -9.70
C ALA A 265 21.19 1.72 -9.69
N ILE A 266 21.02 0.79 -10.65
CA ILE A 266 21.87 -0.41 -10.78
C ILE A 266 23.31 0.00 -11.14
N ALA A 267 23.50 0.96 -12.06
CA ALA A 267 24.83 1.41 -12.44
C ALA A 267 25.62 2.01 -11.26
N LEU A 268 24.92 2.59 -10.29
CA LEU A 268 25.51 3.18 -9.07
C LEU A 268 25.73 2.13 -7.96
N ASP A 269 24.82 1.17 -7.80
CA ASP A 269 24.92 0.11 -6.78
C ASP A 269 24.28 -1.22 -7.27
N GLN A 270 25.07 -2.10 -7.83
CA GLN A 270 24.63 -3.43 -8.28
C GLN A 270 24.33 -4.39 -7.12
N SER A 271 24.72 -4.06 -5.89
CA SER A 271 24.44 -4.85 -4.69
C SER A 271 23.13 -4.44 -4.00
N SER A 272 22.42 -3.47 -4.52
CA SER A 272 21.16 -2.98 -3.98
C SER A 272 19.96 -3.81 -4.46
N ALA A 273 19.30 -4.53 -3.54
CA ALA A 273 18.04 -5.23 -3.82
C ALA A 273 16.96 -4.26 -4.33
N LEU A 274 16.92 -3.03 -3.77
CA LEU A 274 15.97 -2.00 -4.17
C LEU A 274 16.19 -1.53 -5.62
N ALA A 275 17.45 -1.44 -6.08
CA ALA A 275 17.77 -1.07 -7.46
C ALA A 275 17.30 -2.17 -8.45
N TRP A 276 17.49 -3.43 -8.10
CA TRP A 276 17.00 -4.56 -8.90
C TRP A 276 15.47 -4.67 -8.89
N LEU A 277 14.82 -4.34 -7.76
CA LEU A 277 13.38 -4.21 -7.71
C LEU A 277 12.87 -3.11 -8.64
N ALA A 278 13.52 -1.94 -8.65
CA ALA A 278 13.17 -0.85 -9.55
C ALA A 278 13.28 -1.26 -11.03
N GLU A 279 14.34 -2.00 -11.39
CA GLU A 279 14.52 -2.56 -12.73
C GLU A 279 13.42 -3.57 -13.09
N ALA A 280 13.09 -4.47 -12.16
CA ALA A 280 12.01 -5.44 -12.35
C ALA A 280 10.68 -4.74 -12.61
N ARG A 281 10.37 -3.70 -11.84
CA ARG A 281 9.18 -2.88 -12.02
C ARG A 281 9.18 -2.14 -13.36
N ALA A 282 10.32 -1.55 -13.75
CA ALA A 282 10.45 -0.90 -15.05
C ALA A 282 10.17 -1.87 -16.21
N ARG A 283 10.65 -3.12 -16.10
CA ARG A 283 10.40 -4.16 -17.12
C ARG A 283 8.96 -4.66 -17.14
N THR A 284 8.24 -4.61 -16.03
CA THR A 284 6.84 -5.04 -15.97
C THR A 284 5.86 -3.94 -16.40
N MET A 285 6.23 -2.65 -16.24
CA MET A 285 5.35 -1.51 -16.55
C MET A 285 5.33 -1.10 -18.02
N SER A 286 6.30 -1.52 -18.81
CA SER A 286 6.47 -1.05 -20.21
C SER A 286 5.66 -1.88 -21.22
N GLY A 287 4.31 -1.97 -21.05
CA GLY A 287 3.43 -2.60 -22.03
C GLY A 287 3.37 -4.13 -21.98
N GLY A 288 3.74 -4.71 -20.86
CA GLY A 288 3.77 -6.16 -20.63
C GLY A 288 5.13 -6.63 -20.11
N PRO A 289 5.21 -7.85 -19.57
CA PRO A 289 6.47 -8.34 -19.02
C PRO A 289 7.52 -8.47 -20.14
N ARG A 290 8.50 -7.57 -20.13
CA ARG A 290 9.66 -7.66 -21.04
C ARG A 290 10.56 -8.83 -20.65
N PRO A 291 11.31 -9.44 -21.61
CA PRO A 291 12.27 -10.50 -21.31
C PRO A 291 13.17 -10.12 -20.12
N GLY A 292 13.42 -11.06 -19.21
CA GLY A 292 14.27 -10.86 -18.04
C GLY A 292 13.62 -10.14 -16.86
N TRP A 293 12.31 -9.84 -16.88
CA TRP A 293 11.63 -9.24 -15.72
C TRP A 293 11.70 -10.11 -14.47
N GLY A 294 11.51 -11.42 -14.63
CA GLY A 294 11.62 -12.40 -13.54
C GLY A 294 13.04 -12.49 -12.98
N GLU A 295 14.05 -12.47 -13.85
CA GLU A 295 15.47 -12.48 -13.46
C GLU A 295 15.85 -11.28 -12.59
N ALA A 296 15.29 -10.10 -12.87
CA ALA A 296 15.53 -8.91 -12.06
C ALA A 296 14.93 -9.05 -10.65
N PHE A 297 13.71 -9.63 -10.51
CA PHE A 297 13.15 -9.96 -9.19
C PHE A 297 13.97 -11.02 -8.47
N GLU A 298 14.38 -12.08 -9.16
CA GLU A 298 15.21 -13.15 -8.57
C GLU A 298 16.56 -12.60 -8.10
N ARG A 299 17.13 -11.64 -8.84
CA ARG A 299 18.35 -10.95 -8.42
C ARG A 299 18.12 -10.10 -7.16
N ALA A 300 17.02 -9.38 -7.08
CA ALA A 300 16.64 -8.63 -5.85
C ALA A 300 16.51 -9.58 -4.65
N ILE A 301 15.81 -10.72 -4.82
CA ILE A 301 15.66 -11.75 -3.77
C ILE A 301 17.00 -12.38 -3.37
N ALA A 302 17.92 -12.60 -4.33
CA ALA A 302 19.25 -13.14 -4.02
C ALA A 302 20.09 -12.18 -3.17
N LEU A 303 19.85 -10.87 -3.29
CA LEU A 303 20.53 -9.83 -2.51
C LEU A 303 19.87 -9.61 -1.13
N ASP A 304 18.54 -9.62 -1.09
CA ASP A 304 17.77 -9.58 0.17
C ASP A 304 16.52 -10.47 0.04
N GLY A 305 16.66 -11.70 0.46
CA GLY A 305 15.58 -12.71 0.39
C GLY A 305 14.49 -12.53 1.43
N THR A 306 14.63 -11.57 2.32
CA THR A 306 13.68 -11.27 3.41
C THR A 306 13.02 -9.90 3.27
N ASP A 307 13.34 -9.14 2.22
CA ASP A 307 12.66 -7.88 1.97
C ASP A 307 11.19 -8.12 1.57
N PRO A 308 10.21 -7.71 2.43
CA PRO A 308 8.79 -7.97 2.17
C PRO A 308 8.28 -7.19 0.94
N LEU A 309 8.90 -6.05 0.60
CA LEU A 309 8.54 -5.28 -0.58
C LEU A 309 8.91 -6.04 -1.85
N VAL A 310 10.12 -6.59 -1.91
CA VAL A 310 10.59 -7.38 -3.07
C VAL A 310 9.71 -8.61 -3.27
N LEU A 311 9.45 -9.36 -2.20
CA LEU A 311 8.61 -10.56 -2.25
C LEU A 311 7.18 -10.23 -2.70
N ARG A 312 6.58 -9.17 -2.17
CA ARG A 312 5.24 -8.72 -2.55
C ARG A 312 5.16 -8.34 -4.02
N GLU A 313 6.08 -7.50 -4.48
CA GLU A 313 6.08 -7.03 -5.87
C GLU A 313 6.32 -8.18 -6.85
N TYR A 314 7.20 -9.13 -6.50
CA TYR A 314 7.41 -10.32 -7.32
C TYR A 314 6.19 -11.22 -7.37
N GLY A 315 5.57 -11.50 -6.21
CA GLY A 315 4.34 -12.31 -6.16
C GLY A 315 3.22 -11.66 -6.98
N ARG A 316 3.07 -10.34 -6.90
CA ARG A 316 2.11 -9.58 -7.71
C ARG A 316 2.41 -9.68 -9.21
N ALA A 317 3.65 -9.51 -9.61
CA ALA A 317 4.06 -9.64 -11.02
C ALA A 317 3.85 -11.06 -11.56
N LEU A 318 4.09 -12.09 -10.75
CA LEU A 318 3.81 -13.49 -11.10
C LEU A 318 2.30 -13.72 -11.30
N ALA A 319 1.45 -13.18 -10.41
CA ALA A 319 0.00 -13.24 -10.54
C ALA A 319 -0.47 -12.60 -11.85
N GLN A 320 0.05 -11.41 -12.17
CA GLN A 320 -0.23 -10.71 -13.42
C GLN A 320 0.21 -11.51 -14.66
N ALA A 321 1.33 -12.24 -14.55
CA ALA A 321 1.82 -13.10 -15.62
C ALA A 321 1.03 -14.43 -15.73
N GLY A 322 0.03 -14.67 -14.87
CA GLY A 322 -0.77 -15.90 -14.83
C GLY A 322 -0.01 -17.09 -14.23
N GLN A 323 1.08 -16.83 -13.48
CA GLN A 323 1.86 -17.86 -12.78
C GLN A 323 1.37 -17.96 -11.32
N GLU A 324 0.09 -18.31 -11.16
CA GLU A 324 -0.63 -18.21 -9.88
C GLU A 324 -0.02 -19.05 -8.76
N ASP A 325 0.39 -20.29 -9.03
CA ASP A 325 1.01 -21.16 -8.02
C ASP A 325 2.34 -20.58 -7.50
N ARG A 326 3.15 -20.01 -8.39
CA ARG A 326 4.40 -19.35 -8.01
C ARG A 326 4.10 -18.05 -7.24
N ALA A 327 3.11 -17.29 -7.70
CA ALA A 327 2.66 -16.09 -7.02
C ALA A 327 2.22 -16.39 -5.59
N MET A 328 1.39 -17.42 -5.41
CA MET A 328 0.92 -17.89 -4.12
C MET A 328 2.09 -18.24 -3.18
N ALA A 329 3.07 -19.03 -3.66
CA ALA A 329 4.23 -19.43 -2.87
C ALA A 329 5.08 -18.23 -2.42
N ILE A 330 5.34 -17.27 -3.31
CA ILE A 330 6.12 -16.06 -2.99
C ILE A 330 5.36 -15.14 -2.03
N LEU A 331 4.06 -14.95 -2.22
CA LEU A 331 3.23 -14.10 -1.34
C LEU A 331 3.04 -14.74 0.05
N GLN A 332 2.93 -16.07 0.15
CA GLN A 332 2.93 -16.75 1.44
C GLN A 332 4.27 -16.54 2.18
N ARG A 333 5.39 -16.63 1.46
CA ARG A 333 6.70 -16.28 2.04
C ARG A 333 6.74 -14.82 2.48
N ALA A 334 6.20 -13.88 1.69
CA ALA A 334 6.07 -12.48 2.08
C ALA A 334 5.23 -12.32 3.37
N ALA A 335 4.13 -13.06 3.49
CA ALA A 335 3.26 -13.04 4.67
C ALA A 335 3.92 -13.62 5.93
N THR A 336 4.90 -14.53 5.80
CA THR A 336 5.71 -14.98 6.95
C THR A 336 6.68 -13.93 7.44
N VAL A 337 7.19 -13.09 6.54
CA VAL A 337 8.12 -12.00 6.87
C VAL A 337 7.37 -10.77 7.39
N ASP A 338 6.24 -10.42 6.77
CA ASP A 338 5.41 -9.27 7.15
C ASP A 338 3.93 -9.65 7.32
N PRO A 339 3.59 -10.39 8.39
CA PRO A 339 2.22 -10.88 8.63
C PRO A 339 1.23 -9.76 8.99
N GLY A 340 1.70 -8.54 9.22
CA GLY A 340 0.87 -7.38 9.52
C GLY A 340 0.36 -6.60 8.32
N ARG A 341 0.78 -6.94 7.10
CA ARG A 341 0.43 -6.16 5.91
C ARG A 341 -0.84 -6.66 5.24
N GLY A 342 -1.95 -5.92 5.39
CA GLY A 342 -3.25 -6.28 4.84
C GLY A 342 -3.25 -6.50 3.32
N GLU A 343 -2.50 -5.70 2.56
CA GLU A 343 -2.40 -5.81 1.10
C GLU A 343 -1.86 -7.17 0.61
N LEU A 344 -0.99 -7.85 1.39
CA LEU A 344 -0.51 -9.19 1.06
C LEU A 344 -1.65 -10.20 1.10
N PHE A 345 -2.45 -10.14 2.16
CA PHE A 345 -3.59 -11.02 2.35
C PHE A 345 -4.72 -10.72 1.37
N LEU A 346 -4.89 -9.44 0.98
CA LEU A 346 -5.79 -9.07 -0.10
C LEU A 346 -5.38 -9.75 -1.41
N THR A 347 -4.11 -9.64 -1.82
CA THR A 347 -3.64 -10.27 -3.07
C THR A 347 -3.72 -11.80 -3.02
N LEU A 348 -3.42 -12.42 -1.88
CA LEU A 348 -3.61 -13.86 -1.67
C LEU A 348 -5.09 -14.25 -1.76
N GLY A 349 -5.99 -13.42 -1.22
CA GLY A 349 -7.43 -13.60 -1.30
C GLY A 349 -7.95 -13.50 -2.74
N GLU A 350 -7.47 -12.52 -3.51
CA GLU A 350 -7.77 -12.38 -4.95
C GLU A 350 -7.35 -13.64 -5.73
N LEU A 351 -6.14 -14.15 -5.49
CA LEU A 351 -5.67 -15.39 -6.13
C LEU A 351 -6.51 -16.61 -5.74
N ALA A 352 -6.89 -16.72 -4.47
CA ALA A 352 -7.75 -17.81 -4.01
C ALA A 352 -9.14 -17.76 -4.65
N LEU A 353 -9.70 -16.55 -4.86
CA LEU A 353 -10.97 -16.35 -5.58
C LEU A 353 -10.86 -16.77 -7.05
N ASN A 354 -9.78 -16.40 -7.73
CA ASN A 354 -9.53 -16.80 -9.13
C ASN A 354 -9.44 -18.33 -9.27
N GLN A 355 -8.95 -19.01 -8.23
CA GLN A 355 -8.85 -20.47 -8.17
C GLN A 355 -10.13 -21.14 -7.61
N HIS A 356 -11.23 -20.41 -7.41
CA HIS A 356 -12.46 -20.88 -6.81
C HIS A 356 -12.31 -21.52 -5.42
N ARG A 357 -11.34 -21.02 -4.64
CA ARG A 357 -11.02 -21.50 -3.29
C ARG A 357 -11.64 -20.57 -2.25
N ASP A 358 -12.97 -20.52 -2.23
CA ASP A 358 -13.75 -19.53 -1.46
C ASP A 358 -13.47 -19.60 0.06
N ALA A 359 -13.22 -20.79 0.63
CA ALA A 359 -12.88 -20.92 2.04
C ALA A 359 -11.51 -20.30 2.40
N ASP A 360 -10.51 -20.45 1.52
CA ASP A 360 -9.22 -19.80 1.68
C ASP A 360 -9.35 -18.29 1.45
N ALA A 361 -10.07 -17.87 0.42
CA ALA A 361 -10.32 -16.46 0.13
C ALA A 361 -10.98 -15.76 1.31
N CYS A 362 -12.02 -16.35 1.89
CA CYS A 362 -12.70 -15.86 3.08
C CYS A 362 -11.71 -15.64 4.25
N ALA A 363 -10.87 -16.63 4.57
CA ALA A 363 -9.91 -16.55 5.66
C ALA A 363 -8.83 -15.46 5.40
N LEU A 364 -8.34 -15.37 4.17
CA LEU A 364 -7.33 -14.38 3.76
C LEU A 364 -7.89 -12.96 3.77
N LEU A 365 -9.12 -12.76 3.31
CA LEU A 365 -9.79 -11.46 3.33
C LEU A 365 -10.13 -11.01 4.76
N ASN A 366 -10.50 -11.92 5.66
CA ASN A 366 -10.60 -11.61 7.09
C ASN A 366 -9.27 -11.10 7.64
N GLN A 367 -8.15 -11.79 7.31
CA GLN A 367 -6.83 -11.36 7.75
C GLN A 367 -6.41 -10.02 7.12
N ALA A 368 -6.78 -9.75 5.86
CA ALA A 368 -6.56 -8.46 5.22
C ALA A 368 -7.24 -7.34 5.99
N ILE A 369 -8.52 -7.53 6.34
CA ILE A 369 -9.33 -6.56 7.09
C ILE A 369 -8.85 -6.42 8.54
N GLU A 370 -8.48 -7.51 9.21
CA GLU A 370 -7.91 -7.47 10.55
C GLU A 370 -6.62 -6.64 10.59
N ASN A 371 -5.79 -6.78 9.56
CA ASN A 371 -4.54 -6.05 9.43
C ASN A 371 -4.75 -4.59 9.01
N ASP A 372 -5.71 -4.32 8.13
CA ASP A 372 -6.06 -2.97 7.66
C ASP A 372 -7.57 -2.87 7.38
N ALA A 373 -8.30 -2.37 8.37
CA ALA A 373 -9.76 -2.19 8.26
C ALA A 373 -10.17 -1.09 7.26
N LEU A 374 -9.23 -0.27 6.77
CA LEU A 374 -9.50 0.77 5.77
C LEU A 374 -9.33 0.25 4.32
N LEU A 375 -8.95 -0.99 4.16
CA LEU A 375 -8.69 -1.60 2.86
C LEU A 375 -10.02 -1.96 2.15
N ALA A 376 -10.67 -0.95 1.55
CA ALA A 376 -11.96 -1.10 0.87
C ALA A 376 -12.05 -2.32 -0.07
N PRO A 377 -11.02 -2.65 -0.90
CA PRO A 377 -11.07 -3.82 -1.76
C PRO A 377 -11.25 -5.15 -1.00
N ALA A 378 -10.70 -5.29 0.20
CA ALA A 378 -10.87 -6.52 0.97
C ALA A 378 -12.31 -6.73 1.43
N TRP A 379 -13.00 -5.64 1.80
CA TRP A 379 -14.42 -5.67 2.13
C TRP A 379 -15.28 -6.01 0.92
N ALA A 380 -15.02 -5.40 -0.24
CA ALA A 380 -15.77 -5.66 -1.47
C ALA A 380 -15.65 -7.11 -1.93
N LEU A 381 -14.44 -7.67 -1.94
CA LEU A 381 -14.21 -9.08 -2.31
C LEU A 381 -14.82 -10.04 -1.27
N ARG A 382 -14.79 -9.71 0.02
CA ARG A 382 -15.42 -10.53 1.04
C ARG A 382 -16.96 -10.52 0.90
N ALA A 383 -17.54 -9.39 0.47
CA ALA A 383 -18.95 -9.32 0.13
C ALA A 383 -19.31 -10.31 -1.00
N GLU A 384 -18.48 -10.38 -2.03
CA GLU A 384 -18.67 -11.30 -3.16
C GLU A 384 -18.60 -12.77 -2.70
N VAL A 385 -17.59 -13.13 -1.90
CA VAL A 385 -17.45 -14.49 -1.34
C VAL A 385 -18.70 -14.86 -0.53
N ARG A 386 -19.14 -13.99 0.35
CA ARG A 386 -20.34 -14.20 1.18
C ARG A 386 -21.61 -14.37 0.34
N ALA A 387 -21.76 -13.51 -0.69
CA ALA A 387 -22.92 -13.60 -1.57
C ALA A 387 -23.01 -14.96 -2.29
N ARG A 388 -21.88 -15.50 -2.76
CA ARG A 388 -21.81 -16.85 -3.38
C ARG A 388 -22.26 -17.97 -2.44
N HIS A 389 -22.19 -17.74 -1.13
CA HIS A 389 -22.56 -18.69 -0.08
C HIS A 389 -23.85 -18.32 0.67
N ASP A 390 -24.72 -17.54 0.05
CA ASP A 390 -26.02 -17.10 0.57
C ASP A 390 -25.97 -16.30 1.90
N ASP A 391 -24.80 -15.84 2.33
CA ASP A 391 -24.65 -14.95 3.49
C ASP A 391 -24.95 -13.49 3.12
N LEU A 392 -26.12 -13.26 2.56
CA LEU A 392 -26.51 -11.99 1.94
C LEU A 392 -26.51 -10.83 2.92
N ARG A 393 -26.89 -11.06 4.18
CA ARG A 393 -26.94 -10.00 5.21
C ARG A 393 -25.58 -9.37 5.44
N TYR A 394 -24.55 -10.18 5.62
CA TYR A 394 -23.20 -9.68 5.88
C TYR A 394 -22.46 -9.31 4.59
N ALA A 395 -22.84 -9.92 3.46
CA ALA A 395 -22.37 -9.48 2.15
C ALA A 395 -22.74 -8.00 1.88
N TRP A 396 -23.99 -7.63 2.18
CA TRP A 396 -24.47 -6.25 2.12
C TRP A 396 -23.68 -5.30 3.02
N ALA A 397 -23.48 -5.70 4.28
CA ALA A 397 -22.74 -4.90 5.25
C ALA A 397 -21.26 -4.68 4.84
N ASP A 398 -20.65 -5.69 4.24
CA ASP A 398 -19.29 -5.60 3.71
C ASP A 398 -19.23 -4.66 2.49
N ALA A 399 -20.15 -4.79 1.54
CA ALA A 399 -20.22 -3.91 0.35
C ALA A 399 -20.46 -2.45 0.74
N GLU A 400 -21.39 -2.19 1.67
CA GLU A 400 -21.63 -0.84 2.21
C GLU A 400 -20.39 -0.28 2.92
N THR A 401 -19.65 -1.13 3.64
CA THR A 401 -18.41 -0.70 4.29
C THR A 401 -17.36 -0.31 3.27
N ALA A 402 -17.20 -1.07 2.19
CA ALA A 402 -16.29 -0.73 1.09
C ALA A 402 -16.63 0.63 0.47
N ALA A 403 -17.91 0.90 0.21
CA ALA A 403 -18.37 2.19 -0.33
C ALA A 403 -18.08 3.36 0.63
N ARG A 404 -18.34 3.18 1.91
CA ARG A 404 -18.09 4.21 2.95
C ARG A 404 -16.61 4.54 3.13
N LEU A 405 -15.72 3.58 2.85
CA LEU A 405 -14.27 3.79 2.91
C LEU A 405 -13.72 4.61 1.72
N GLY A 406 -14.58 5.19 0.91
CA GLY A 406 -14.22 6.12 -0.18
C GLY A 406 -14.05 5.45 -1.53
N ASN A 407 -14.31 4.14 -1.66
CA ASN A 407 -14.34 3.47 -2.94
C ASN A 407 -15.77 3.10 -3.35
N THR A 408 -16.54 4.12 -3.71
CA THR A 408 -17.96 3.99 -4.06
C THR A 408 -18.17 3.04 -5.24
N LEU A 409 -17.37 3.17 -6.30
CA LEU A 409 -17.48 2.28 -7.48
C LEU A 409 -17.31 0.81 -7.10
N LEU A 410 -16.31 0.49 -6.30
CA LEU A 410 -16.04 -0.89 -5.91
C LEU A 410 -17.11 -1.44 -4.96
N GLY A 411 -17.48 -0.66 -3.94
CA GLY A 411 -18.49 -1.06 -2.97
C GLY A 411 -19.88 -1.22 -3.59
N GLU A 412 -20.32 -0.29 -4.42
CA GLU A 412 -21.60 -0.38 -5.12
C GLU A 412 -21.63 -1.47 -6.19
N SER A 413 -20.49 -1.77 -6.85
CA SER A 413 -20.38 -2.93 -7.75
C SER A 413 -20.56 -4.25 -6.99
N ALA A 414 -19.92 -4.38 -5.80
CA ALA A 414 -20.12 -5.52 -4.93
C ALA A 414 -21.57 -5.62 -4.44
N ALA A 415 -22.20 -4.49 -4.07
CA ALA A 415 -23.59 -4.43 -3.68
C ALA A 415 -24.53 -4.89 -4.81
N ALA A 416 -24.26 -4.49 -6.05
CA ALA A 416 -25.03 -4.95 -7.22
C ALA A 416 -24.91 -6.47 -7.41
N MET A 417 -23.73 -7.06 -7.17
CA MET A 417 -23.54 -8.52 -7.20
C MET A 417 -24.35 -9.22 -6.11
N VAL A 418 -24.42 -8.64 -4.90
CA VAL A 418 -25.27 -9.14 -3.81
C VAL A 418 -26.75 -9.07 -4.20
N ASP A 419 -27.20 -7.95 -4.80
CA ASP A 419 -28.58 -7.81 -5.29
C ASP A 419 -28.91 -8.87 -6.34
N LEU A 420 -28.03 -9.12 -7.31
CA LEU A 420 -28.22 -10.15 -8.34
C LEU A 420 -28.34 -11.55 -7.71
N THR A 421 -27.52 -11.84 -6.71
CA THR A 421 -27.56 -13.12 -5.97
C THR A 421 -28.88 -13.26 -5.19
N ALA A 422 -29.34 -12.16 -4.59
CA ALA A 422 -30.64 -12.06 -3.91
C ALA A 422 -31.85 -12.08 -4.88
N ARG A 423 -31.60 -12.16 -6.21
CA ARG A 423 -32.61 -12.10 -7.26
C ARG A 423 -33.36 -10.76 -7.36
N ASP A 424 -32.81 -9.70 -6.76
CA ASP A 424 -33.31 -8.33 -6.92
C ASP A 424 -32.64 -7.66 -8.14
N THR A 425 -33.01 -8.14 -9.33
CA THR A 425 -32.44 -7.67 -10.59
C THR A 425 -32.75 -6.20 -10.84
N THR A 426 -33.90 -5.69 -10.38
CA THR A 426 -34.30 -4.30 -10.57
C THR A 426 -33.33 -3.37 -9.85
N ARG A 427 -33.08 -3.62 -8.57
CA ARG A 427 -32.18 -2.82 -7.76
C ARG A 427 -30.73 -2.91 -8.26
N ALA A 428 -30.30 -4.09 -8.67
CA ALA A 428 -28.99 -4.29 -9.26
C ALA A 428 -28.80 -3.42 -10.54
N LEU A 429 -29.79 -3.45 -11.45
CA LEU A 429 -29.73 -2.67 -12.69
C LEU A 429 -29.75 -1.16 -12.45
N GLU A 430 -30.53 -0.68 -11.49
CA GLU A 430 -30.51 0.75 -11.10
C GLU A 430 -29.11 1.18 -10.65
N ARG A 431 -28.50 0.45 -9.71
CA ARG A 431 -27.12 0.73 -9.27
C ARG A 431 -26.10 0.71 -10.42
N LEU A 432 -26.14 -0.35 -11.22
CA LEU A 432 -25.20 -0.51 -12.33
C LEU A 432 -25.37 0.57 -13.40
N GLN A 433 -26.60 1.05 -13.61
CA GLN A 433 -26.88 2.18 -14.50
C GLN A 433 -26.20 3.46 -14.00
N ASP A 434 -26.33 3.76 -12.72
CA ASP A 434 -25.74 4.96 -12.11
C ASP A 434 -24.21 4.91 -12.18
N LEU A 435 -23.60 3.78 -11.82
CA LEU A 435 -22.14 3.58 -11.90
C LEU A 435 -21.60 3.69 -13.32
N TRP A 436 -22.30 3.10 -14.29
CA TRP A 436 -21.93 3.22 -15.70
C TRP A 436 -21.99 4.67 -16.19
N GLN A 437 -23.03 5.44 -15.83
CA GLN A 437 -23.11 6.86 -16.14
C GLN A 437 -21.98 7.66 -15.53
N GLU A 438 -21.61 7.35 -14.28
CA GLU A 438 -20.47 7.98 -13.59
C GLU A 438 -19.16 7.74 -14.35
N VAL A 439 -18.87 6.48 -14.71
CA VAL A 439 -17.66 6.13 -15.50
C VAL A 439 -17.68 6.83 -16.85
N LYS A 440 -18.83 6.87 -17.53
CA LYS A 440 -18.99 7.57 -18.81
C LYS A 440 -18.74 9.07 -18.69
N ALA A 441 -19.20 9.69 -17.63
CA ALA A 441 -18.97 11.11 -17.36
C ALA A 441 -17.50 11.43 -17.04
N ARG A 442 -16.83 10.54 -16.32
CA ARG A 442 -15.38 10.66 -16.00
C ARG A 442 -14.49 10.36 -17.21
N GLY A 443 -14.94 9.51 -18.14
CA GLY A 443 -14.17 9.05 -19.29
C GLY A 443 -13.04 8.05 -18.97
N THR A 444 -12.74 7.85 -17.69
CA THR A 444 -11.70 6.92 -17.23
C THR A 444 -12.11 6.25 -15.91
N VAL A 445 -11.59 5.05 -15.67
CA VAL A 445 -11.78 4.29 -14.43
C VAL A 445 -10.51 3.49 -14.11
N GLY A 446 -10.23 3.28 -12.82
CA GLY A 446 -9.13 2.42 -12.36
C GLY A 446 -9.34 0.95 -12.77
N VAL A 447 -8.25 0.18 -12.83
CA VAL A 447 -8.32 -1.22 -13.30
C VAL A 447 -9.21 -2.07 -12.38
N ARG A 448 -9.04 -1.97 -11.08
CA ARG A 448 -9.80 -2.78 -10.10
C ARG A 448 -11.28 -2.41 -10.08
N GLU A 449 -11.59 -1.11 -10.08
CA GLU A 449 -12.96 -0.60 -10.12
C GLU A 449 -13.66 -0.95 -11.44
N GLY A 450 -12.95 -0.77 -12.55
CA GLY A 450 -13.46 -1.12 -13.89
C GLY A 450 -13.69 -2.63 -14.05
N HIS A 451 -12.81 -3.47 -13.47
CA HIS A 451 -13.01 -4.91 -13.43
C HIS A 451 -14.29 -5.28 -12.66
N ALA A 452 -14.41 -4.83 -11.41
CA ALA A 452 -15.56 -5.13 -10.56
C ALA A 452 -16.88 -4.70 -11.20
N LEU A 453 -16.93 -3.48 -11.75
CA LEU A 453 -18.12 -2.98 -12.43
C LEU A 453 -18.44 -3.76 -13.71
N ALA A 454 -17.43 -4.08 -14.53
CA ALA A 454 -17.64 -4.85 -15.77
C ALA A 454 -18.13 -6.28 -15.46
N VAL A 455 -17.59 -6.94 -14.45
CA VAL A 455 -18.06 -8.26 -14.00
C VAL A 455 -19.52 -8.19 -13.53
N ALA A 456 -19.88 -7.21 -12.72
CA ALA A 456 -21.25 -7.02 -12.25
C ALA A 456 -22.22 -6.73 -13.42
N LEU A 457 -21.83 -5.90 -14.40
CA LEU A 457 -22.60 -5.66 -15.61
C LEU A 457 -22.79 -6.93 -16.46
N LEU A 458 -21.76 -7.77 -16.59
CA LEU A 458 -21.89 -9.05 -17.31
C LEU A 458 -22.81 -10.02 -16.58
N ALA A 459 -22.74 -10.09 -15.25
CA ALA A 459 -23.67 -10.89 -14.44
C ALA A 459 -25.13 -10.42 -14.63
N ALA A 460 -25.35 -9.12 -14.80
CA ALA A 460 -26.63 -8.52 -15.13
C ALA A 460 -27.00 -8.62 -16.65
N ARG A 461 -26.19 -9.28 -17.48
CA ARG A 461 -26.33 -9.43 -18.93
C ARG A 461 -26.18 -8.13 -19.73
N GLU A 462 -25.62 -7.08 -19.15
CA GLU A 462 -25.38 -5.76 -19.74
C GLU A 462 -24.06 -5.70 -20.52
N ARG A 463 -23.86 -6.57 -21.51
CA ARG A 463 -22.60 -6.77 -22.25
C ARG A 463 -22.02 -5.48 -22.85
N SER A 464 -22.87 -4.65 -23.50
CA SER A 464 -22.40 -3.42 -24.14
C SER A 464 -21.81 -2.44 -23.13
N ARG A 465 -22.50 -2.25 -21.99
CA ARG A 465 -22.04 -1.38 -20.90
C ARG A 465 -20.76 -1.91 -20.24
N ALA A 466 -20.63 -3.23 -20.08
CA ALA A 466 -19.41 -3.84 -19.59
C ALA A 466 -18.21 -3.53 -20.50
N LEU A 467 -18.39 -3.61 -21.83
CA LEU A 467 -17.35 -3.26 -22.79
C LEU A 467 -17.03 -1.75 -22.77
N ASP A 468 -18.01 -0.87 -22.57
CA ASP A 468 -17.78 0.56 -22.39
C ASP A 468 -16.88 0.84 -21.19
N VAL A 469 -17.14 0.16 -20.06
CA VAL A 469 -16.34 0.27 -18.84
C VAL A 469 -14.92 -0.23 -19.07
N LEU A 470 -14.75 -1.40 -19.71
CA LEU A 470 -13.42 -1.94 -20.02
C LEU A 470 -12.61 -1.03 -20.96
N GLU A 471 -13.27 -0.36 -21.92
CA GLU A 471 -12.61 0.64 -22.78
C GLU A 471 -12.21 1.92 -22.04
N ALA A 472 -12.90 2.24 -20.94
CA ALA A 472 -12.58 3.38 -20.07
C ALA A 472 -11.47 3.09 -19.06
N VAL A 473 -11.05 1.82 -18.85
CA VAL A 473 -10.01 1.46 -17.89
C VAL A 473 -8.68 2.13 -18.24
N ARG A 474 -8.08 2.79 -17.24
CA ARG A 474 -6.74 3.39 -17.32
C ARG A 474 -6.04 3.21 -15.95
N PRO A 475 -4.72 3.02 -15.93
CA PRO A 475 -3.83 2.82 -17.08
C PRO A 475 -3.98 1.43 -17.70
N LEU A 476 -3.68 1.34 -18.99
CA LEU A 476 -3.52 0.06 -19.66
C LEU A 476 -2.13 -0.49 -19.36
N GLY A 477 -2.05 -1.63 -18.72
CA GLY A 477 -0.78 -2.24 -18.31
C GLY A 477 -0.94 -3.72 -17.97
N PRO A 478 0.08 -4.36 -17.37
CA PRO A 478 0.06 -5.79 -17.04
C PRO A 478 -1.13 -6.20 -16.17
N TRP A 479 -1.55 -5.35 -15.25
CA TRP A 479 -2.75 -5.52 -14.44
C TRP A 479 -4.00 -5.67 -15.30
N TYR A 480 -4.15 -4.81 -16.29
CA TYR A 480 -5.30 -4.86 -17.19
C TYR A 480 -5.29 -6.12 -18.04
N ALA A 481 -4.11 -6.52 -18.55
CA ALA A 481 -3.98 -7.75 -19.31
C ALA A 481 -4.32 -9.00 -18.46
N ALA A 482 -3.95 -9.02 -17.18
CA ALA A 482 -4.33 -10.08 -16.25
C ALA A 482 -5.84 -10.11 -16.02
N THR A 483 -6.45 -8.95 -15.80
CA THR A 483 -7.90 -8.76 -15.63
C THR A 483 -8.67 -9.32 -16.81
N LEU A 484 -8.25 -9.07 -18.07
CA LEU A 484 -8.94 -9.56 -19.27
C LEU A 484 -8.87 -11.09 -19.43
N ARG A 485 -8.05 -11.80 -18.66
CA ARG A 485 -8.01 -13.28 -18.64
C ARG A 485 -9.04 -13.92 -17.72
N ASP A 486 -9.67 -13.14 -16.85
CA ASP A 486 -10.71 -13.60 -15.94
C ASP A 486 -11.83 -14.32 -16.72
N SER A 487 -12.26 -15.49 -16.19
CA SER A 487 -13.32 -16.31 -16.78
C SER A 487 -14.68 -15.60 -16.81
N SER A 488 -14.89 -14.59 -15.97
CA SER A 488 -16.09 -13.74 -15.99
C SER A 488 -16.31 -13.06 -17.34
N PHE A 489 -15.24 -12.88 -18.14
CA PHE A 489 -15.28 -12.28 -19.48
C PHE A 489 -15.49 -13.28 -20.61
N ASP A 490 -15.64 -14.58 -20.35
CA ASP A 490 -15.78 -15.60 -21.40
C ASP A 490 -16.98 -15.32 -22.33
N SER A 491 -18.06 -14.75 -21.77
CA SER A 491 -19.26 -14.39 -22.53
C SER A 491 -19.06 -13.30 -23.57
N VAL A 492 -18.01 -12.48 -23.44
CA VAL A 492 -17.66 -11.37 -24.36
C VAL A 492 -16.30 -11.55 -25.04
N ARG A 493 -15.55 -12.60 -24.70
CA ARG A 493 -14.19 -12.86 -25.19
C ARG A 493 -14.08 -12.89 -26.72
N ASN A 494 -15.13 -13.34 -27.40
CA ASN A 494 -15.20 -13.41 -28.86
C ASN A 494 -15.68 -12.13 -29.56
N GLU A 495 -16.13 -11.13 -28.80
CA GLU A 495 -16.59 -9.87 -29.38
C GLU A 495 -15.43 -9.04 -29.97
N PRO A 496 -15.63 -8.39 -31.14
CA PRO A 496 -14.58 -7.60 -31.77
C PRO A 496 -14.01 -6.48 -30.87
N ARG A 497 -14.85 -5.87 -30.01
CA ARG A 497 -14.45 -4.83 -29.07
C ARG A 497 -13.50 -5.42 -28.04
N PHE A 498 -13.83 -6.55 -27.42
CA PHE A 498 -12.99 -7.23 -26.42
C PHE A 498 -11.66 -7.70 -27.06
N LYS A 499 -11.69 -8.25 -28.27
CA LYS A 499 -10.46 -8.67 -28.98
C LYS A 499 -9.52 -7.49 -29.23
N ARG A 500 -10.06 -6.30 -29.57
CA ARG A 500 -9.22 -5.09 -29.72
C ARG A 500 -8.55 -4.69 -28.41
N LEU A 501 -9.27 -4.78 -27.27
CA LEU A 501 -8.70 -4.49 -25.96
C LEU A 501 -7.57 -5.47 -25.61
N ALA A 502 -7.76 -6.75 -25.88
CA ALA A 502 -6.75 -7.78 -25.66
C ALA A 502 -5.52 -7.62 -26.58
N LEU A 503 -5.73 -7.27 -27.87
CA LEU A 503 -4.66 -7.05 -28.84
C LEU A 503 -3.86 -5.76 -28.57
N ALA A 504 -4.51 -4.69 -28.12
CA ALA A 504 -3.83 -3.45 -27.75
C ALA A 504 -2.82 -3.65 -26.61
N GLN A 505 -2.97 -4.72 -25.82
CA GLN A 505 -2.05 -5.13 -24.77
C GLN A 505 -0.89 -6.01 -25.26
N ALA A 506 -1.09 -6.76 -26.35
CA ALA A 506 -0.06 -7.64 -26.89
C ALA A 506 0.93 -6.93 -27.83
N GLY A 507 0.61 -5.72 -28.28
CA GLY A 507 1.39 -4.94 -29.25
C GLY A 507 1.99 -3.65 -28.68
N SER A 508 1.79 -3.33 -27.42
CA SER A 508 2.42 -2.23 -26.67
C SER A 508 3.49 -2.74 -25.72
#